data_03831582d5541023f2c8ae8161a0d264
#
_entry.id   03831582d5541023f2c8ae8161a0d264
#
_cell.length_a   1.000
_cell.length_b   1.000
_cell.length_c   1.000
_cell.angle_alpha   90.00
_cell.angle_beta   90.00
_cell.angle_gamma   90.00
#
_symmetry.space_group_name_H-M   'P 1'
#
loop_
_entity.id
_entity.type
_entity.pdbx_description
1 polymer ?
#
loop_
_entity_poly.entity_id
_entity_poly.type
_entity_poly.pdbx_seq_one_letter_code
_entity_poly.pdbx_strand_id
1 'polypeptide(L)'
;NGWIGGERWPMRHLRVSGEFHLVTDQQVRDTVLPNVGKGYFAVNLEQVRQKIAGLPWVKQVDVCKRWPDRLEVTVTEYKPLARWGEKKLLAENGEIFAIPKNATFKLPLFEGQEANASEMMSFYSYAKPLFLTMGLQVQSIRMSARGSWSLTLSDGLEIEVGRGEPQQRLARFARLMPQIKNDEPNRQLQRADLRYTNGFALSWKQVPGESEVANNLQQGST
;
A
#
# COMPACT_ATOMS: atom_id res chain seq x y z
N ASN A 1 -18.03 -42.37 -35.18
CA ASN A 1 -18.58 -43.16 -34.13
C ASN A 1 -18.15 -42.60 -32.78
N GLY A 2 -19.02 -42.00 -32.02
CA GLY A 2 -18.76 -41.62 -30.63
C GLY A 2 -18.67 -40.13 -30.34
N TRP A 3 -19.63 -39.36 -30.81
CA TRP A 3 -19.91 -38.03 -30.26
C TRP A 3 -20.78 -38.20 -29.00
N ILE A 4 -20.16 -38.46 -27.87
CA ILE A 4 -20.85 -38.49 -26.60
C ILE A 4 -20.70 -37.10 -25.97
N GLY A 5 -21.60 -36.19 -26.31
CA GLY A 5 -22.42 -35.42 -25.41
C GLY A 5 -21.75 -34.40 -24.54
N GLY A 6 -21.14 -33.33 -25.12
CA GLY A 6 -20.88 -32.09 -24.37
C GLY A 6 -22.18 -31.44 -23.83
N GLU A 7 -23.33 -31.74 -24.43
CA GLU A 7 -24.64 -31.20 -24.04
C GLU A 7 -25.31 -31.93 -22.87
N ARG A 8 -24.85 -33.11 -22.49
CA ARG A 8 -25.52 -33.95 -21.47
C ARG A 8 -25.25 -33.52 -20.02
N TRP A 9 -24.17 -32.73 -19.78
CA TRP A 9 -23.78 -32.30 -18.44
C TRP A 9 -23.49 -30.82 -18.43
N PRO A 10 -24.51 -29.94 -18.41
CA PRO A 10 -24.29 -28.51 -18.33
C PRO A 10 -23.67 -28.15 -16.98
N MET A 11 -22.69 -27.25 -16.98
CA MET A 11 -22.15 -26.63 -15.77
C MET A 11 -23.22 -25.67 -15.21
N ARG A 12 -23.78 -25.98 -14.05
CA ARG A 12 -24.90 -25.21 -13.47
C ARG A 12 -24.49 -24.32 -12.30
N HIS A 13 -23.44 -24.68 -11.61
CA HIS A 13 -23.05 -24.03 -10.39
C HIS A 13 -21.62 -23.49 -10.47
N LEU A 14 -21.47 -22.18 -10.29
CA LEU A 14 -20.20 -21.52 -10.11
C LEU A 14 -20.11 -21.08 -8.64
N ARG A 15 -19.16 -21.66 -7.89
CA ARG A 15 -18.82 -21.22 -6.54
C ARG A 15 -17.52 -20.43 -6.61
N VAL A 16 -17.60 -19.17 -6.19
CA VAL A 16 -16.43 -18.29 -6.03
C VAL A 16 -16.18 -18.14 -4.54
N SER A 17 -14.94 -18.32 -4.12
CA SER A 17 -14.50 -18.20 -2.73
C SER A 17 -13.19 -17.43 -2.66
N GLY A 18 -12.97 -16.74 -1.54
CA GLY A 18 -11.79 -15.90 -1.27
C GLY A 18 -12.12 -14.78 -0.30
N GLU A 19 -11.10 -14.13 0.23
CA GLU A 19 -11.24 -12.88 0.98
C GLU A 19 -11.18 -11.73 -0.04
N PHE A 20 -12.35 -11.22 -0.43
CA PHE A 20 -12.49 -10.18 -1.45
C PHE A 20 -12.45 -8.79 -0.81
N HIS A 21 -11.37 -8.05 -1.02
CA HIS A 21 -11.21 -6.65 -0.60
C HIS A 21 -11.09 -5.70 -1.79
N LEU A 22 -10.49 -6.16 -2.87
CA LEU A 22 -10.18 -5.41 -4.08
C LEU A 22 -10.96 -5.89 -5.29
N VAL A 23 -11.30 -7.18 -5.33
CA VAL A 23 -12.14 -7.83 -6.35
C VAL A 23 -13.55 -7.95 -5.81
N THR A 24 -14.54 -7.79 -6.65
CA THR A 24 -15.90 -8.19 -6.31
C THR A 24 -16.17 -9.61 -6.84
N ASP A 25 -17.00 -10.38 -6.11
CA ASP A 25 -17.49 -11.69 -6.58
C ASP A 25 -18.08 -11.58 -7.99
N GLN A 26 -18.75 -10.47 -8.29
CA GLN A 26 -19.33 -10.19 -9.60
C GLN A 26 -18.28 -10.08 -10.70
N GLN A 27 -17.15 -9.41 -10.47
CA GLN A 27 -16.07 -9.30 -11.47
C GLN A 27 -15.47 -10.66 -11.81
N VAL A 28 -15.28 -11.52 -10.81
CA VAL A 28 -14.81 -12.89 -11.04
C VAL A 28 -15.83 -13.68 -11.85
N ARG A 29 -17.13 -13.60 -11.50
CA ARG A 29 -18.21 -14.26 -12.23
C ARG A 29 -18.25 -13.81 -13.68
N ASP A 30 -18.22 -12.50 -13.93
CA ASP A 30 -18.28 -11.94 -15.30
C ASP A 30 -17.08 -12.38 -16.16
N THR A 31 -15.92 -12.60 -15.52
CA THR A 31 -14.73 -13.12 -16.21
C THR A 31 -14.86 -14.61 -16.55
N VAL A 32 -15.56 -15.37 -15.72
CA VAL A 32 -15.70 -16.85 -15.84
C VAL A 32 -16.87 -17.25 -16.72
N LEU A 33 -18.01 -16.56 -16.60
CA LEU A 33 -19.27 -16.92 -17.26
C LEU A 33 -19.16 -17.22 -18.77
N PRO A 34 -18.40 -16.46 -19.59
CA PRO A 34 -18.25 -16.75 -21.02
C PRO A 34 -17.63 -18.12 -21.34
N ASN A 35 -16.94 -18.71 -20.35
CA ASN A 35 -16.23 -19.98 -20.54
C ASN A 35 -16.99 -21.19 -19.97
N VAL A 36 -18.00 -20.95 -19.13
CA VAL A 36 -18.76 -22.00 -18.43
C VAL A 36 -19.89 -22.58 -19.29
N GLY A 37 -20.39 -21.84 -20.29
CA GLY A 37 -21.51 -22.24 -21.13
C GLY A 37 -21.28 -23.47 -22.04
N LYS A 38 -20.07 -24.05 -22.05
CA LYS A 38 -19.67 -25.13 -22.93
C LYS A 38 -19.86 -26.56 -22.35
N GLY A 39 -20.44 -26.68 -21.16
CA GLY A 39 -20.65 -27.97 -20.47
C GLY A 39 -19.41 -28.44 -19.67
N TYR A 40 -19.64 -29.34 -18.73
CA TYR A 40 -18.65 -29.79 -17.73
C TYR A 40 -17.33 -30.29 -18.33
N PHE A 41 -17.37 -31.06 -19.41
CA PHE A 41 -16.16 -31.62 -20.03
C PHE A 41 -15.45 -30.63 -20.95
N ALA A 42 -16.16 -29.66 -21.49
CA ALA A 42 -15.62 -28.69 -22.45
C ALA A 42 -14.97 -27.46 -21.80
N VAL A 43 -15.19 -27.24 -20.48
CA VAL A 43 -14.55 -26.12 -19.76
C VAL A 43 -13.05 -26.35 -19.62
N ASN A 44 -12.26 -25.44 -20.19
CA ASN A 44 -10.82 -25.45 -20.05
C ASN A 44 -10.43 -24.64 -18.76
N LEU A 45 -10.03 -25.39 -17.73
CA LEU A 45 -9.68 -24.80 -16.42
C LEU A 45 -8.50 -23.83 -16.51
N GLU A 46 -7.53 -24.15 -17.36
CA GLU A 46 -6.34 -23.32 -17.54
C GLU A 46 -6.69 -21.96 -18.17
N GLN A 47 -7.58 -21.93 -19.16
CA GLN A 47 -8.06 -20.67 -19.73
C GLN A 47 -8.83 -19.82 -18.71
N VAL A 48 -9.66 -20.47 -17.89
CA VAL A 48 -10.37 -19.76 -16.80
C VAL A 48 -9.38 -19.19 -15.81
N ARG A 49 -8.41 -20.00 -15.38
CA ARG A 49 -7.35 -19.57 -14.45
C ARG A 49 -6.58 -18.38 -14.99
N GLN A 50 -6.10 -18.44 -16.23
CA GLN A 50 -5.33 -17.36 -16.86
C GLN A 50 -6.11 -16.05 -16.97
N LYS A 51 -7.40 -16.10 -17.28
CA LYS A 51 -8.24 -14.90 -17.35
C LYS A 51 -8.42 -14.22 -16.00
N ILE A 52 -8.62 -14.98 -14.94
CA ILE A 52 -8.76 -14.43 -13.60
C ILE A 52 -7.40 -13.94 -13.09
N ALA A 53 -6.32 -14.70 -13.33
CA ALA A 53 -4.95 -14.31 -12.97
C ALA A 53 -4.48 -13.03 -13.70
N GLY A 54 -5.11 -12.67 -14.83
CA GLY A 54 -4.88 -11.42 -15.53
C GLY A 54 -5.46 -10.17 -14.85
N LEU A 55 -6.26 -10.33 -13.80
CA LEU A 55 -6.76 -9.20 -13.01
C LEU A 55 -5.64 -8.64 -12.12
N PRO A 56 -5.40 -7.32 -12.10
CA PRO A 56 -4.20 -6.71 -11.50
C PRO A 56 -3.97 -6.99 -10.00
N TRP A 57 -5.04 -7.29 -9.26
CA TRP A 57 -5.03 -7.52 -7.80
C TRP A 57 -5.04 -8.99 -7.40
N VAL A 58 -5.11 -9.89 -8.38
CA VAL A 58 -5.15 -11.34 -8.13
C VAL A 58 -3.73 -11.87 -8.00
N LYS A 59 -3.41 -12.41 -6.82
CA LYS A 59 -2.13 -13.04 -6.53
C LYS A 59 -2.10 -14.50 -6.98
N GLN A 60 -3.18 -15.22 -6.70
CA GLN A 60 -3.29 -16.65 -6.99
C GLN A 60 -4.73 -17.02 -7.29
N VAL A 61 -4.91 -17.96 -8.21
CA VAL A 61 -6.21 -18.54 -8.58
C VAL A 61 -6.09 -20.04 -8.61
N ASP A 62 -6.98 -20.69 -7.89
CA ASP A 62 -7.20 -22.14 -7.96
C ASP A 62 -8.57 -22.41 -8.57
N VAL A 63 -8.60 -23.21 -9.64
CA VAL A 63 -9.83 -23.56 -10.34
C VAL A 63 -9.96 -25.08 -10.38
N CYS A 64 -11.05 -25.60 -9.85
CA CYS A 64 -11.30 -27.03 -9.87
C CYS A 64 -12.74 -27.36 -10.27
N LYS A 65 -12.92 -28.50 -10.95
CA LYS A 65 -14.23 -29.07 -11.25
C LYS A 65 -14.67 -29.97 -10.09
N ARG A 66 -15.91 -29.80 -9.66
CA ARG A 66 -16.56 -30.70 -8.71
C ARG A 66 -17.75 -31.39 -9.42
N TRP A 67 -17.66 -32.70 -9.50
CA TRP A 67 -18.74 -33.50 -10.07
C TRP A 67 -20.05 -33.30 -9.27
N PRO A 68 -21.27 -33.25 -9.89
CA PRO A 68 -21.49 -33.48 -11.29
C PRO A 68 -21.45 -32.23 -12.20
N ASP A 69 -21.62 -30.99 -11.67
CA ASP A 69 -21.92 -29.81 -12.49
C ASP A 69 -21.35 -28.49 -11.89
N ARG A 70 -20.39 -28.58 -10.98
CA ARG A 70 -19.87 -27.42 -10.23
C ARG A 70 -18.46 -27.07 -10.66
N LEU A 71 -18.22 -25.74 -10.81
CA LEU A 71 -16.91 -25.15 -10.91
C LEU A 71 -16.63 -24.39 -9.62
N GLU A 72 -15.52 -24.68 -8.97
CA GLU A 72 -15.03 -23.95 -7.80
C GLU A 72 -13.83 -23.10 -8.21
N VAL A 73 -13.90 -21.81 -7.88
CA VAL A 73 -12.84 -20.84 -8.12
C VAL A 73 -12.46 -20.24 -6.78
N THR A 74 -11.22 -20.41 -6.39
CA THR A 74 -10.67 -19.79 -5.19
C THR A 74 -9.66 -18.72 -5.61
N VAL A 75 -9.87 -17.48 -5.16
CA VAL A 75 -9.02 -16.33 -5.50
C VAL A 75 -8.34 -15.84 -4.24
N THR A 76 -7.02 -15.66 -4.33
CA THR A 76 -6.23 -15.00 -3.30
C THR A 76 -5.77 -13.64 -3.84
N GLU A 77 -6.06 -12.58 -3.12
CA GLU A 77 -5.68 -11.23 -3.49
C GLU A 77 -4.31 -10.82 -2.93
N TYR A 78 -3.68 -9.83 -3.56
CA TYR A 78 -2.56 -9.13 -2.97
C TYR A 78 -2.99 -8.34 -1.74
N LYS A 79 -2.18 -8.35 -0.69
CA LYS A 79 -2.33 -7.46 0.47
C LYS A 79 -1.47 -6.22 0.24
N PRO A 80 -2.07 -5.05 -0.03
CA PRO A 80 -1.31 -3.85 -0.29
C PRO A 80 -0.69 -3.30 1.00
N LEU A 81 0.62 -3.07 0.96
CA LEU A 81 1.41 -2.48 2.04
C LEU A 81 1.54 -0.96 1.88
N ALA A 82 1.79 -0.50 0.65
CA ALA A 82 2.04 0.88 0.32
C ALA A 82 1.55 1.23 -1.09
N ARG A 83 1.35 2.51 -1.34
CA ARG A 83 1.26 3.04 -2.70
C ARG A 83 2.67 3.12 -3.28
N TRP A 84 2.85 2.75 -4.53
CA TRP A 84 4.11 2.88 -5.26
C TRP A 84 3.96 3.93 -6.35
N GLY A 85 4.46 5.13 -6.07
CA GLY A 85 4.18 6.29 -6.90
C GLY A 85 2.67 6.58 -7.03
N GLU A 86 2.25 7.05 -8.20
CA GLU A 86 0.86 7.49 -8.39
C GLU A 86 -0.11 6.37 -8.81
N LYS A 87 0.39 5.35 -9.52
CA LYS A 87 -0.46 4.41 -10.27
C LYS A 87 -0.32 2.94 -9.86
N LYS A 88 0.54 2.64 -8.90
CA LYS A 88 0.84 1.27 -8.48
C LYS A 88 0.70 1.10 -6.98
N LEU A 89 0.56 -0.15 -6.56
CA LEU A 89 0.59 -0.61 -5.18
C LEU A 89 1.77 -1.56 -5.01
N LEU A 90 2.35 -1.54 -3.83
CA LEU A 90 3.33 -2.51 -3.36
C LEU A 90 2.64 -3.45 -2.39
N ALA A 91 2.66 -4.73 -2.68
CA ALA A 91 2.12 -5.77 -1.80
C ALA A 91 3.12 -6.15 -0.69
N GLU A 92 2.61 -6.78 0.38
CA GLU A 92 3.43 -7.27 1.51
C GLU A 92 4.49 -8.29 1.09
N ASN A 93 4.30 -8.99 -0.03
CA ASN A 93 5.27 -9.94 -0.59
C ASN A 93 6.32 -9.28 -1.52
N GLY A 94 6.28 -7.96 -1.68
CA GLY A 94 7.23 -7.21 -2.50
C GLY A 94 6.83 -7.05 -3.97
N GLU A 95 5.71 -7.64 -4.39
CA GLU A 95 5.23 -7.48 -5.77
C GLU A 95 4.54 -6.13 -5.98
N ILE A 96 4.78 -5.53 -7.14
CA ILE A 96 4.21 -4.25 -7.52
C ILE A 96 3.14 -4.49 -8.59
N PHE A 97 1.92 -4.00 -8.34
CA PHE A 97 0.77 -4.17 -9.22
C PHE A 97 0.00 -2.86 -9.42
N ALA A 98 -0.84 -2.80 -10.45
CA ALA A 98 -1.60 -1.60 -10.78
C ALA A 98 -2.72 -1.33 -9.75
N ILE A 99 -2.99 -0.06 -9.47
CA ILE A 99 -4.13 0.34 -8.63
C ILE A 99 -5.43 -0.05 -9.36
N PRO A 100 -6.34 -0.79 -8.70
CA PRO A 100 -7.66 -1.08 -9.25
C PRO A 100 -8.43 0.21 -9.56
N LYS A 101 -9.19 0.22 -10.66
CA LYS A 101 -10.03 1.37 -11.02
C LYS A 101 -11.02 1.66 -9.87
N ASN A 102 -11.15 2.92 -9.50
CA ASN A 102 -12.04 3.41 -8.45
C ASN A 102 -11.70 2.97 -7.01
N ALA A 103 -10.50 2.43 -6.75
CA ALA A 103 -10.05 2.11 -5.41
C ALA A 103 -9.20 3.25 -4.83
N THR A 104 -9.49 3.62 -3.58
CA THR A 104 -8.72 4.61 -2.83
C THR A 104 -8.12 3.93 -1.59
N PHE A 105 -6.84 4.13 -1.39
CA PHE A 105 -6.11 3.51 -0.27
C PHE A 105 -5.48 4.58 0.63
N LYS A 106 -5.73 4.44 1.92
CA LYS A 106 -5.01 5.21 2.97
C LYS A 106 -3.74 4.46 3.36
N LEU A 107 -2.80 4.40 2.44
CA LEU A 107 -1.53 3.69 2.60
C LEU A 107 -0.37 4.68 2.45
N PRO A 108 0.78 4.41 3.08
CA PRO A 108 1.97 5.22 2.90
C PRO A 108 2.40 5.23 1.43
N LEU A 109 3.01 6.33 0.99
CA LEU A 109 3.53 6.49 -0.36
C LEU A 109 5.01 6.10 -0.40
N PHE A 110 5.37 5.19 -1.30
CA PHE A 110 6.76 4.85 -1.59
C PHE A 110 7.16 5.37 -2.97
N GLU A 111 8.29 6.03 -3.04
CA GLU A 111 8.86 6.59 -4.27
C GLU A 111 10.32 6.17 -4.41
N GLY A 112 10.60 5.39 -5.45
CA GLY A 112 11.94 4.88 -5.75
C GLY A 112 11.95 4.01 -7.00
N GLN A 113 13.10 3.40 -7.27
CA GLN A 113 13.22 2.40 -8.34
C GLN A 113 12.61 1.08 -7.88
N GLU A 114 11.89 0.37 -8.74
CA GLU A 114 11.23 -0.89 -8.40
C GLU A 114 12.21 -1.97 -7.90
N ALA A 115 13.43 -1.96 -8.42
CA ALA A 115 14.49 -2.84 -7.94
C ALA A 115 14.80 -2.69 -6.45
N ASN A 116 14.48 -1.54 -5.85
CA ASN A 116 14.74 -1.24 -4.44
C ASN A 116 13.50 -1.50 -3.53
N ALA A 117 12.44 -2.08 -4.06
CA ALA A 117 11.19 -2.28 -3.32
C ALA A 117 11.40 -3.05 -2.01
N SER A 118 12.17 -4.14 -2.04
CA SER A 118 12.47 -4.95 -0.85
C SER A 118 13.24 -4.16 0.22
N GLU A 119 14.20 -3.33 -0.21
CA GLU A 119 14.97 -2.48 0.70
C GLU A 119 14.08 -1.39 1.33
N MET A 120 13.19 -0.79 0.55
CA MET A 120 12.23 0.20 1.03
C MET A 120 11.22 -0.40 2.00
N MET A 121 10.75 -1.64 1.76
CA MET A 121 9.90 -2.37 2.71
C MET A 121 10.61 -2.63 4.03
N SER A 122 11.86 -3.06 3.97
CA SER A 122 12.68 -3.30 5.16
C SER A 122 12.90 -2.02 5.97
N PHE A 123 13.20 -0.91 5.29
CA PHE A 123 13.34 0.39 5.91
C PHE A 123 12.03 0.89 6.55
N TYR A 124 10.88 0.72 5.87
CA TYR A 124 9.57 1.05 6.42
C TYR A 124 9.23 0.23 7.67
N SER A 125 9.48 -1.08 7.62
CA SER A 125 9.24 -1.98 8.75
C SER A 125 10.07 -1.61 9.97
N TYR A 126 11.28 -1.09 9.74
CA TYR A 126 12.13 -0.55 10.78
C TYR A 126 11.65 0.82 11.30
N ALA A 127 11.30 1.74 10.41
CA ALA A 127 10.90 3.11 10.74
C ALA A 127 9.55 3.19 11.46
N LYS A 128 8.58 2.39 11.00
CA LYS A 128 7.20 2.42 11.51
C LYS A 128 7.09 2.33 13.03
N PRO A 129 7.68 1.34 13.73
CA PRO A 129 7.57 1.23 15.18
C PRO A 129 8.26 2.39 15.93
N LEU A 130 9.32 2.98 15.39
CA LEU A 130 10.03 4.10 16.03
C LEU A 130 9.14 5.31 16.26
N PHE A 131 8.27 5.63 15.29
CA PHE A 131 7.39 6.80 15.35
C PHE A 131 6.01 6.48 15.90
N LEU A 132 5.57 5.22 15.80
CA LEU A 132 4.27 4.80 16.31
C LEU A 132 4.15 4.99 17.84
N THR A 133 5.24 4.80 18.58
CA THR A 133 5.30 5.04 20.04
C THR A 133 5.02 6.50 20.41
N MET A 134 5.21 7.42 19.47
CA MET A 134 4.93 8.87 19.61
C MET A 134 3.58 9.26 18.98
N GLY A 135 2.74 8.29 18.60
CA GLY A 135 1.47 8.54 17.92
C GLY A 135 1.61 9.01 16.46
N LEU A 136 2.80 8.92 15.87
CA LEU A 136 3.08 9.35 14.51
C LEU A 136 3.14 8.15 13.56
N GLN A 137 2.67 8.37 12.33
CA GLN A 137 2.73 7.38 11.26
C GLN A 137 3.67 7.85 10.16
N VAL A 138 4.37 6.90 9.53
CA VAL A 138 5.14 7.17 8.33
C VAL A 138 4.16 7.34 7.16
N GLN A 139 4.09 8.55 6.60
CA GLN A 139 3.19 8.91 5.51
C GLN A 139 3.81 8.68 4.14
N SER A 140 5.10 8.93 4.01
CA SER A 140 5.83 8.61 2.78
C SER A 140 7.28 8.21 3.05
N ILE A 141 7.83 7.42 2.13
CA ILE A 141 9.26 7.09 2.07
C ILE A 141 9.72 7.31 0.63
N ARG A 142 10.84 7.99 0.48
CA ARG A 142 11.48 8.19 -0.81
C ARG A 142 12.93 7.71 -0.77
N MET A 143 13.31 7.00 -1.82
CA MET A 143 14.70 6.65 -2.11
C MET A 143 15.10 7.23 -3.44
N SER A 144 16.05 8.15 -3.43
CA SER A 144 16.55 8.75 -4.67
C SER A 144 17.36 7.76 -5.49
N ALA A 145 17.55 8.02 -6.80
CA ALA A 145 18.38 7.19 -7.66
C ALA A 145 19.85 7.06 -7.18
N ARG A 146 20.28 7.99 -6.32
CA ARG A 146 21.62 7.97 -5.70
C ARG A 146 21.65 7.24 -4.34
N GLY A 147 20.56 6.58 -3.95
CA GLY A 147 20.45 5.86 -2.69
C GLY A 147 20.30 6.76 -1.44
N SER A 148 19.82 7.99 -1.58
CA SER A 148 19.53 8.87 -0.45
C SER A 148 18.08 8.67 0.00
N TRP A 149 17.90 8.51 1.32
CA TRP A 149 16.63 8.27 1.96
C TRP A 149 16.02 9.55 2.51
N SER A 150 14.72 9.70 2.35
CA SER A 150 13.90 10.67 3.06
C SER A 150 12.55 10.06 3.41
N LEU A 151 11.90 10.61 4.43
CA LEU A 151 10.56 10.20 4.84
C LEU A 151 9.77 11.39 5.37
N THR A 152 8.44 11.28 5.33
CA THR A 152 7.51 12.26 5.89
C THR A 152 6.61 11.57 6.90
N LEU A 153 6.39 12.20 8.03
CA LEU A 153 5.50 11.74 9.08
C LEU A 153 4.10 12.35 8.96
N SER A 154 3.15 11.77 9.69
CA SER A 154 1.73 12.19 9.66
C SER A 154 1.47 13.61 10.18
N ASP A 155 2.39 14.19 10.96
CA ASP A 155 2.37 15.60 11.39
C ASP A 155 2.98 16.56 10.38
N GLY A 156 3.42 16.06 9.22
CA GLY A 156 4.04 16.83 8.14
C GLY A 156 5.56 17.00 8.30
N LEU A 157 6.17 16.40 9.33
CA LEU A 157 7.63 16.48 9.50
C LEU A 157 8.35 15.75 8.37
N GLU A 158 9.19 16.47 7.63
CA GLU A 158 10.09 15.93 6.61
C GLU A 158 11.44 15.58 7.23
N ILE A 159 11.92 14.36 6.99
CA ILE A 159 13.19 13.86 7.53
C ILE A 159 14.10 13.44 6.39
N GLU A 160 15.19 14.17 6.21
CA GLU A 160 16.27 13.84 5.29
C GLU A 160 17.30 12.94 5.98
N VAL A 161 17.25 11.63 5.70
CA VAL A 161 18.12 10.64 6.35
C VAL A 161 19.47 10.55 5.67
N GLY A 162 19.48 10.68 4.34
CA GLY A 162 20.69 10.60 3.53
C GLY A 162 21.09 9.17 3.16
N ARG A 163 22.35 9.00 2.74
CA ARG A 163 22.96 7.72 2.39
C ARG A 163 23.80 7.20 3.55
N GLY A 164 24.05 5.90 3.55
CA GLY A 164 24.87 5.23 4.55
C GLY A 164 24.21 5.21 5.94
N GLU A 165 24.05 4.02 6.49
CA GLU A 165 23.48 3.74 7.82
C GLU A 165 22.15 4.47 8.14
N PRO A 166 21.16 4.46 7.21
CA PRO A 166 19.94 5.24 7.38
C PRO A 166 19.16 4.84 8.62
N GLN A 167 19.17 3.56 8.99
CA GLN A 167 18.50 3.05 10.18
C GLN A 167 19.09 3.62 11.47
N GLN A 168 20.41 3.68 11.58
CA GLN A 168 21.08 4.18 12.78
C GLN A 168 20.81 5.68 12.97
N ARG A 169 20.89 6.45 11.89
CA ARG A 169 20.59 7.89 11.91
C ARG A 169 19.14 8.16 12.32
N LEU A 170 18.21 7.38 11.74
CA LEU A 170 16.80 7.51 12.05
C LEU A 170 16.49 7.14 13.50
N ALA A 171 17.09 6.05 14.02
CA ALA A 171 16.92 5.64 15.42
C ALA A 171 17.48 6.69 16.40
N ARG A 172 18.64 7.27 16.09
CA ARG A 172 19.22 8.34 16.92
C ARG A 172 18.30 9.55 16.97
N PHE A 173 17.76 9.97 15.84
CA PHE A 173 16.82 11.07 15.76
C PHE A 173 15.52 10.77 16.51
N ALA A 174 14.89 9.62 16.25
CA ALA A 174 13.64 9.21 16.88
C ALA A 174 13.73 9.19 18.40
N ARG A 175 14.88 8.75 18.95
CA ARG A 175 15.12 8.75 20.40
C ARG A 175 15.18 10.17 21.00
N LEU A 176 15.75 11.14 20.27
CA LEU A 176 15.91 12.52 20.74
C LEU A 176 14.73 13.41 20.40
N MET A 177 13.89 13.01 19.46
CA MET A 177 12.76 13.80 18.95
C MET A 177 11.79 14.28 20.05
N PRO A 178 11.41 13.47 21.06
CA PRO A 178 10.55 13.96 22.15
C PRO A 178 11.17 15.13 22.92
N GLN A 179 12.47 15.06 23.24
CA GLN A 179 13.18 16.13 23.90
C GLN A 179 13.26 17.37 23.01
N ILE A 180 13.63 17.20 21.73
CA ILE A 180 13.69 18.29 20.75
C ILE A 180 12.35 19.04 20.66
N LYS A 181 11.23 18.32 20.65
CA LYS A 181 9.89 18.94 20.61
C LYS A 181 9.53 19.64 21.93
N ASN A 182 9.96 19.11 23.07
CA ASN A 182 9.72 19.73 24.38
C ASN A 182 10.52 21.00 24.58
N ASP A 183 11.72 21.12 24.00
CA ASP A 183 12.56 22.29 24.09
C ASP A 183 11.98 23.52 23.32
N GLU A 184 11.12 23.27 22.34
CA GLU A 184 10.48 24.29 21.50
C GLU A 184 8.95 24.11 21.43
N PRO A 185 8.21 24.26 22.55
CA PRO A 185 6.79 23.90 22.63
C PRO A 185 5.87 24.75 21.73
N ASN A 186 6.29 25.97 21.39
CA ASN A 186 5.52 26.93 20.58
C ASN A 186 5.86 26.86 19.09
N ARG A 187 6.65 25.87 18.68
CA ARG A 187 7.10 25.72 17.31
C ARG A 187 6.81 24.31 16.82
N GLN A 188 6.42 24.19 15.58
CA GLN A 188 6.27 22.92 14.90
C GLN A 188 7.54 22.59 14.14
N LEU A 189 8.13 21.42 14.42
CA LEU A 189 9.27 20.93 13.66
C LEU A 189 8.79 20.55 12.26
N GLN A 190 9.32 21.22 11.22
CA GLN A 190 8.95 20.98 9.82
C GLN A 190 9.93 20.07 9.10
N ARG A 191 11.21 20.24 9.37
CA ARG A 191 12.26 19.49 8.68
C ARG A 191 13.39 19.14 9.62
N ALA A 192 13.90 17.92 9.48
CA ALA A 192 15.10 17.43 10.14
C ALA A 192 16.05 16.84 9.11
N ASP A 193 17.26 17.38 9.02
CA ASP A 193 18.32 16.86 8.16
C ASP A 193 19.33 16.08 9.03
N LEU A 194 19.37 14.78 8.82
CA LEU A 194 20.18 13.82 9.59
C LEU A 194 21.52 13.47 8.92
N ARG A 195 21.86 14.15 7.84
CA ARG A 195 23.06 13.83 7.05
C ARG A 195 24.36 14.22 7.74
N TYR A 196 24.27 15.05 8.76
CA TYR A 196 25.43 15.49 9.54
C TYR A 196 25.91 14.42 10.52
N THR A 197 27.23 14.27 10.64
CA THR A 197 27.84 13.24 11.49
C THR A 197 27.56 13.47 12.97
N ASN A 198 27.63 14.72 13.43
CA ASN A 198 27.61 15.08 14.85
C ASN A 198 26.34 15.79 15.31
N GLY A 199 25.28 15.83 14.50
CA GLY A 199 24.04 16.53 14.88
C GLY A 199 22.96 16.43 13.84
N PHE A 200 21.95 17.29 13.99
CA PHE A 200 20.85 17.46 13.08
C PHE A 200 20.69 18.93 12.72
N ALA A 201 20.35 19.26 11.48
CA ALA A 201 19.86 20.57 11.13
C ALA A 201 18.33 20.55 11.20
N LEU A 202 17.74 21.44 12.01
CA LEU A 202 16.31 21.47 12.27
C LEU A 202 15.70 22.75 11.74
N SER A 203 14.55 22.65 11.10
CA SER A 203 13.77 23.79 10.63
C SER A 203 12.39 23.80 11.31
N TRP A 204 12.00 24.96 11.81
CA TRP A 204 10.80 25.14 12.61
C TRP A 204 9.85 26.15 11.97
N LYS A 205 8.55 25.94 12.20
CA LYS A 205 7.50 26.88 11.90
C LYS A 205 6.89 27.37 13.21
N GLN A 206 6.61 28.67 13.30
CA GLN A 206 5.80 29.16 14.41
C GLN A 206 4.38 28.63 14.31
N VAL A 207 3.88 28.09 15.39
CA VAL A 207 2.44 27.80 15.52
C VAL A 207 1.80 29.14 15.87
N PRO A 208 0.80 29.64 15.10
CA PRO A 208 0.08 30.86 15.48
C PRO A 208 -0.49 30.65 16.89
N GLY A 209 0.03 31.38 17.86
CA GLY A 209 -0.46 31.31 19.22
C GLY A 209 -1.85 31.93 19.32
N GLU A 210 -2.66 31.48 20.28
CA GLU A 210 -4.00 32.01 20.58
C GLU A 210 -4.06 33.53 20.79
N SER A 211 -2.94 34.17 21.00
CA SER A 211 -2.83 35.63 21.17
C SER A 211 -3.06 36.45 19.88
N GLU A 212 -2.85 35.90 18.69
CA GLU A 212 -3.16 36.58 17.43
C GLU A 212 -4.67 36.51 17.08
N VAL A 213 -5.35 35.46 17.53
CA VAL A 213 -6.81 35.32 17.31
C VAL A 213 -7.58 36.29 18.22
N ALA A 214 -7.11 36.53 19.44
CA ALA A 214 -7.73 37.49 20.37
C ALA A 214 -7.58 38.94 19.91
N ASN A 215 -6.45 39.31 19.29
CA ASN A 215 -6.21 40.69 18.81
C ASN A 215 -7.03 41.03 17.55
N ASN A 216 -7.30 40.05 16.69
CA ASN A 216 -8.15 40.25 15.50
C ASN A 216 -9.65 40.37 15.83
N LEU A 217 -10.09 39.80 16.96
CA LEU A 217 -11.49 39.93 17.40
C LEU A 217 -11.78 41.29 18.05
N GLN A 218 -10.76 41.98 18.58
CA GLN A 218 -10.92 43.32 19.16
C GLN A 218 -10.84 44.47 18.13
N GLN A 219 -10.29 44.25 16.95
CA GLN A 219 -10.24 45.24 15.87
C GLN A 219 -11.43 45.20 14.90
N GLY A 220 -12.33 44.27 15.04
CA GLY A 220 -13.53 44.13 14.22
C GLY A 220 -14.82 44.69 14.82
N SER A 221 -14.75 45.41 15.96
CA SER A 221 -15.91 46.04 16.62
C SER A 221 -15.68 47.55 16.77
N THR A 222 -15.66 48.23 15.65
CA THR A 222 -15.82 49.70 15.64
C THR A 222 -16.66 50.10 14.44
#